data_fd2857db4e44eb2337899724fc057e86
#
_entry.id   fd2857db4e44eb2337899724fc057e86
#
_cell.length_a   1.000
_cell.length_b   1.000
_cell.length_c   1.000
_cell.angle_alpha   90.00
_cell.angle_beta   90.00
_cell.angle_gamma   90.00
#
_symmetry.space_group_name_H-M   'P 1'
#
loop_
_entity.id
_entity.type
_entity.pdbx_description
1 polymer ?
#
loop_
_entity_poly.entity_id
_entity_poly.type
_entity_poly.pdbx_seq_one_letter_code
_entity_poly.pdbx_strand_id
1 'polypeptide(L)'
;NLFCHSMGGGIGAAMLERYPTLFDKAVLSAPMIAPATGMPLGVARVLVGALCGLGFGKKRVFGQSGFTPEFSMEGNEGASEARERWYFKLRCDNHEYQTYCAAFEWVRQALKLNRAILNPSACAEVETPVLLFQSGRDIWVLNKPQNHFVQLVRDGGGEANIVHFPESRHEIFSMPNSTYKPYLEKILGFYDDPMIASAAY
;
A
#
# COMPACT_ATOMS: atom_id res chain seq x y z
N ASN A 1 9.07 -15.74 -0.25
CA ASN A 1 7.81 -15.01 -0.50
C ASN A 1 7.84 -13.63 0.14
N LEU A 2 7.16 -12.68 -0.46
CA LEU A 2 7.04 -11.30 0.02
C LEU A 2 5.57 -11.00 0.35
N PHE A 3 5.31 -10.43 1.55
CA PHE A 3 4.03 -9.81 1.89
C PHE A 3 4.25 -8.35 2.29
N CYS A 4 3.56 -7.43 1.63
CA CYS A 4 3.67 -6.01 1.89
C CYS A 4 2.31 -5.34 2.00
N HIS A 5 2.17 -4.35 2.90
CA HIS A 5 0.97 -3.56 3.05
C HIS A 5 1.28 -2.06 2.93
N SER A 6 0.36 -1.31 2.33
CA SER A 6 0.38 0.16 2.29
C SER A 6 1.70 0.73 1.74
N MET A 7 2.40 1.56 2.52
CA MET A 7 3.72 2.10 2.15
C MET A 7 4.72 0.97 1.87
N GLY A 8 4.71 -0.10 2.68
CA GLY A 8 5.52 -1.29 2.42
C GLY A 8 5.21 -1.91 1.05
N GLY A 9 3.95 -1.87 0.60
CA GLY A 9 3.54 -2.34 -0.73
C GLY A 9 4.12 -1.50 -1.87
N GLY A 10 4.23 -0.18 -1.71
CA GLY A 10 4.94 0.67 -2.66
C GLY A 10 6.44 0.38 -2.71
N ILE A 11 7.07 0.18 -1.55
CA ILE A 11 8.48 -0.20 -1.46
C ILE A 11 8.68 -1.60 -2.07
N GLY A 12 7.78 -2.55 -1.75
CA GLY A 12 7.79 -3.90 -2.33
C GLY A 12 7.72 -3.90 -3.85
N ALA A 13 6.83 -3.09 -4.44
CA ALA A 13 6.75 -2.91 -5.89
C ALA A 13 8.10 -2.48 -6.49
N ALA A 14 8.75 -1.45 -5.90
CA ALA A 14 10.06 -1.01 -6.35
C ALA A 14 11.17 -2.06 -6.15
N MET A 15 11.04 -2.91 -5.13
CA MET A 15 11.98 -4.04 -4.93
C MET A 15 11.81 -5.10 -6.01
N LEU A 16 10.57 -5.43 -6.39
CA LEU A 16 10.29 -6.40 -7.45
C LEU A 16 10.85 -5.94 -8.80
N GLU A 17 10.74 -4.65 -9.12
CA GLU A 17 11.32 -4.07 -10.33
C GLU A 17 12.86 -4.10 -10.33
N ARG A 18 13.46 -3.91 -9.16
CA ARG A 18 14.93 -3.81 -9.05
C ARG A 18 15.62 -5.15 -8.85
N TYR A 19 14.92 -6.12 -8.28
CA TYR A 19 15.44 -7.44 -7.92
C TYR A 19 14.46 -8.53 -8.35
N PRO A 20 14.36 -8.80 -9.68
CA PRO A 20 13.31 -9.62 -10.27
C PRO A 20 13.19 -11.04 -9.68
N THR A 21 14.33 -11.62 -9.26
CA THR A 21 14.42 -13.01 -8.79
C THR A 21 14.56 -13.13 -7.26
N LEU A 22 14.39 -12.04 -6.52
CA LEU A 22 14.61 -12.05 -5.05
C LEU A 22 13.52 -12.83 -4.31
N PHE A 23 12.31 -12.88 -4.86
CA PHE A 23 11.16 -13.52 -4.24
C PHE A 23 10.49 -14.49 -5.23
N ASP A 24 10.01 -15.63 -4.71
CA ASP A 24 9.24 -16.57 -5.52
C ASP A 24 7.85 -16.03 -5.86
N LYS A 25 7.22 -15.37 -4.89
CA LYS A 25 5.87 -14.77 -5.02
C LYS A 25 5.74 -13.54 -4.15
N ALA A 26 4.91 -12.58 -4.58
CA ALA A 26 4.67 -11.35 -3.86
C ALA A 26 3.18 -11.05 -3.68
N VAL A 27 2.76 -10.77 -2.45
CA VAL A 27 1.45 -10.23 -2.12
C VAL A 27 1.58 -8.77 -1.74
N LEU A 28 0.85 -7.90 -2.43
CA LEU A 28 0.78 -6.47 -2.16
C LEU A 28 -0.63 -6.11 -1.69
N SER A 29 -0.81 -5.87 -0.40
CA SER A 29 -2.11 -5.54 0.22
C SER A 29 -2.30 -4.03 0.31
N ALA A 30 -3.30 -3.49 -0.38
CA ALA A 30 -3.60 -2.07 -0.48
C ALA A 30 -2.31 -1.22 -0.68
N PRO A 31 -1.45 -1.55 -1.67
CA PRO A 31 -0.13 -0.95 -1.78
C PRO A 31 -0.21 0.53 -2.12
N MET A 32 0.64 1.32 -1.50
CA MET A 32 0.79 2.75 -1.81
C MET A 32 1.58 2.92 -3.12
N ILE A 33 0.97 2.56 -4.25
CA ILE A 33 1.50 2.91 -5.58
C ILE A 33 1.41 4.43 -5.78
N ALA A 34 0.36 5.06 -5.23
CA ALA A 34 0.28 6.50 -5.07
C ALA A 34 -0.51 6.85 -3.80
N PRO A 35 -0.06 7.83 -3.01
CA PRO A 35 -0.81 8.33 -1.86
C PRO A 35 -2.03 9.14 -2.29
N ALA A 36 -3.12 9.08 -1.52
CA ALA A 36 -4.25 9.98 -1.66
C ALA A 36 -3.90 11.34 -1.05
N THR A 37 -3.65 12.35 -1.89
CA THR A 37 -3.22 13.69 -1.46
C THR A 37 -4.34 14.71 -1.36
N GLY A 38 -5.60 14.30 -1.63
CA GLY A 38 -6.76 15.21 -1.70
C GLY A 38 -6.75 16.16 -2.90
N MET A 39 -5.72 16.06 -3.77
CA MET A 39 -5.57 16.90 -4.98
C MET A 39 -4.88 16.10 -6.09
N PRO A 40 -4.89 16.58 -7.37
CA PRO A 40 -4.16 15.93 -8.45
C PRO A 40 -2.66 15.81 -8.13
N LEU A 41 -2.08 14.60 -8.36
CA LEU A 41 -0.69 14.28 -7.98
C LEU A 41 0.34 15.25 -8.56
N GLY A 42 0.09 15.82 -9.76
CA GLY A 42 0.96 16.82 -10.37
C GLY A 42 1.01 18.11 -9.54
N VAL A 43 -0.14 18.57 -9.07
CA VAL A 43 -0.26 19.75 -8.20
C VAL A 43 0.40 19.50 -6.85
N ALA A 44 0.12 18.34 -6.25
CA ALA A 44 0.74 17.91 -4.99
C ALA A 44 2.28 17.91 -5.07
N ARG A 45 2.86 17.43 -6.18
CA ARG A 45 4.32 17.42 -6.39
C ARG A 45 4.92 18.82 -6.37
N VAL A 46 4.30 19.75 -7.09
CA VAL A 46 4.78 21.14 -7.16
C VAL A 46 4.68 21.80 -5.78
N LEU A 47 3.51 21.71 -5.15
CA LEU A 47 3.26 22.34 -3.86
C LEU A 47 4.19 21.79 -2.76
N VAL A 48 4.24 20.46 -2.62
CA VAL A 48 5.07 19.80 -1.59
C VAL A 48 6.56 20.03 -1.89
N GLY A 49 6.95 20.02 -3.17
CA GLY A 49 8.32 20.36 -3.59
C GLY A 49 8.73 21.77 -3.16
N ALA A 50 7.87 22.75 -3.40
CA ALA A 50 8.09 24.14 -2.99
C ALA A 50 8.18 24.28 -1.46
N LEU A 51 7.24 23.67 -0.71
CA LEU A 51 7.26 23.70 0.76
C LEU A 51 8.54 23.07 1.33
N CYS A 52 8.99 21.95 0.77
CA CYS A 52 10.25 21.32 1.19
C CYS A 52 11.46 22.20 0.83
N GLY A 53 11.47 22.85 -0.33
CA GLY A 53 12.51 23.80 -0.74
C GLY A 53 12.61 25.04 0.16
N LEU A 54 11.47 25.46 0.72
CA LEU A 54 11.40 26.56 1.72
C LEU A 54 11.72 26.12 3.16
N GLY A 55 12.15 24.87 3.37
CA GLY A 55 12.53 24.36 4.69
C GLY A 55 11.39 23.75 5.52
N PHE A 56 10.16 23.63 4.98
CA PHE A 56 9.01 23.06 5.69
C PHE A 56 8.96 21.52 5.63
N GLY A 57 9.93 20.85 5.06
CA GLY A 57 9.93 19.40 4.85
C GLY A 57 9.63 18.57 6.11
N LYS A 58 10.13 18.97 7.28
CA LYS A 58 9.90 18.30 8.56
C LYS A 58 8.56 18.67 9.23
N LYS A 59 7.84 19.65 8.69
CA LYS A 59 6.52 20.03 9.21
C LYS A 59 5.48 19.00 8.80
N ARG A 60 4.48 18.80 9.70
CA ARG A 60 3.32 17.94 9.42
C ARG A 60 2.47 18.53 8.31
N VAL A 61 1.86 17.64 7.52
CA VAL A 61 0.86 18.04 6.51
C VAL A 61 -0.31 18.73 7.20
N PHE A 62 -0.83 19.77 6.57
CA PHE A 62 -1.93 20.56 7.12
C PHE A 62 -3.17 19.70 7.42
N GLY A 63 -3.84 20.00 8.53
CA GLY A 63 -5.06 19.29 8.95
C GLY A 63 -4.82 17.93 9.59
N GLN A 64 -3.57 17.49 9.76
CA GLN A 64 -3.26 16.24 10.46
C GLN A 64 -2.84 16.51 11.91
N SER A 65 -3.46 15.77 12.84
CA SER A 65 -3.11 15.76 14.27
C SER A 65 -2.16 14.60 14.62
N GLY A 66 -1.52 14.68 15.77
CA GLY A 66 -0.75 13.57 16.33
C GLY A 66 -1.66 12.44 16.86
N PHE A 67 -1.02 11.42 17.44
CA PHE A 67 -1.75 10.36 18.15
C PHE A 67 -2.50 10.94 19.35
N THR A 68 -3.78 10.58 19.49
CA THR A 68 -4.60 10.85 20.67
C THR A 68 -4.98 9.51 21.33
N PRO A 69 -4.90 9.40 22.68
CA PRO A 69 -5.24 8.17 23.38
C PRO A 69 -6.76 7.98 23.55
N GLU A 70 -7.53 8.39 22.55
CA GLU A 70 -8.99 8.27 22.48
C GLU A 70 -9.35 7.36 21.31
N PHE A 71 -10.04 6.25 21.62
CA PHE A 71 -10.46 5.30 20.60
C PHE A 71 -11.60 5.87 19.76
N SER A 72 -11.46 5.82 18.45
CA SER A 72 -12.51 6.16 17.49
C SER A 72 -12.53 5.17 16.34
N MET A 73 -13.74 4.86 15.82
CA MET A 73 -13.94 4.10 14.59
C MET A 73 -14.07 5.02 13.36
N GLU A 74 -13.95 6.34 13.55
CA GLU A 74 -14.02 7.30 12.44
C GLU A 74 -12.97 6.99 11.37
N GLY A 75 -13.39 6.88 10.12
CA GLY A 75 -12.57 6.46 8.98
C GLY A 75 -12.41 4.94 8.83
N ASN A 76 -12.75 4.15 9.87
CA ASN A 76 -12.69 2.68 9.88
C ASN A 76 -14.08 2.05 10.04
N GLU A 77 -15.13 2.76 9.61
CA GLU A 77 -16.50 2.24 9.65
C GLU A 77 -16.62 0.96 8.82
N GLY A 78 -17.16 -0.07 9.42
CA GLY A 78 -17.28 -1.41 8.82
C GLY A 78 -16.12 -2.34 9.10
N ALA A 79 -14.99 -1.85 9.66
CA ALA A 79 -13.93 -2.71 10.20
C ALA A 79 -14.41 -3.45 11.48
N SER A 80 -13.66 -4.48 11.89
CA SER A 80 -13.91 -5.18 13.14
C SER A 80 -13.46 -4.33 14.32
N GLU A 81 -14.42 -3.83 15.10
CA GLU A 81 -14.12 -3.02 16.28
C GLU A 81 -13.17 -3.74 17.26
N ALA A 82 -13.29 -5.06 17.41
CA ALA A 82 -12.41 -5.83 18.27
C ALA A 82 -10.95 -5.81 17.79
N ARG A 83 -10.71 -5.88 16.46
CA ARG A 83 -9.36 -5.77 15.87
C ARG A 83 -8.82 -4.36 15.99
N GLU A 84 -9.64 -3.35 15.72
CA GLU A 84 -9.26 -1.94 15.84
C GLU A 84 -8.92 -1.58 17.29
N ARG A 85 -9.70 -2.05 18.28
CA ARG A 85 -9.41 -1.85 19.71
C ARG A 85 -8.11 -2.55 20.14
N TRP A 86 -7.87 -3.77 19.64
CA TRP A 86 -6.62 -4.48 19.92
C TRP A 86 -5.41 -3.72 19.36
N TYR A 87 -5.49 -3.27 18.12
CA TYR A 87 -4.42 -2.47 17.50
C TYR A 87 -4.23 -1.12 18.20
N PHE A 88 -5.33 -0.45 18.53
CA PHE A 88 -5.29 0.82 19.29
C PHE A 88 -4.61 0.63 20.65
N LYS A 89 -4.94 -0.46 21.37
CA LYS A 89 -4.30 -0.78 22.64
C LYS A 89 -2.78 -0.95 22.48
N LEU A 90 -2.31 -1.66 21.46
CA LEU A 90 -0.88 -1.81 21.18
C LEU A 90 -0.20 -0.45 20.98
N ARG A 91 -0.86 0.49 20.32
CA ARG A 91 -0.35 1.85 20.10
C ARG A 91 -0.34 2.67 21.38
N CYS A 92 -1.33 2.50 22.27
CA CYS A 92 -1.31 3.15 23.58
C CYS A 92 -0.17 2.63 24.46
N ASP A 93 0.07 1.30 24.42
CA ASP A 93 1.08 0.63 25.23
C ASP A 93 2.52 0.90 24.73
N ASN A 94 2.70 1.29 23.45
CA ASN A 94 4.01 1.45 22.82
C ASN A 94 4.14 2.78 22.09
N HIS A 95 4.92 3.70 22.64
CA HIS A 95 5.14 5.02 22.05
C HIS A 95 5.71 4.97 20.63
N GLU A 96 6.53 3.97 20.31
CA GLU A 96 7.13 3.80 18.97
C GLU A 96 6.09 3.50 17.87
N TYR A 97 4.90 2.98 18.23
CA TYR A 97 3.81 2.73 17.31
C TYR A 97 2.88 3.94 17.08
N GLN A 98 3.15 5.07 17.74
CA GLN A 98 2.36 6.29 17.65
C GLN A 98 2.75 7.21 16.48
N THR A 99 3.19 6.63 15.36
CA THR A 99 3.43 7.34 14.11
C THR A 99 2.09 7.63 13.42
N TYR A 100 1.64 8.89 13.42
CA TYR A 100 0.25 9.19 13.07
C TYR A 100 0.05 10.17 11.92
N CYS A 101 1.05 10.95 11.55
CA CYS A 101 0.89 11.96 10.53
C CYS A 101 2.10 12.06 9.61
N ALA A 102 1.83 12.33 8.33
CA ALA A 102 2.88 12.53 7.35
C ALA A 102 3.55 13.91 7.52
N ALA A 103 4.88 13.97 7.33
CA ALA A 103 5.59 15.20 7.07
C ALA A 103 5.58 15.53 5.57
N PHE A 104 5.75 16.79 5.18
CA PHE A 104 5.84 17.17 3.76
C PHE A 104 6.96 16.42 3.02
N GLU A 105 8.10 16.20 3.68
CA GLU A 105 9.20 15.42 3.10
C GLU A 105 8.79 13.97 2.83
N TRP A 106 8.04 13.34 3.73
CA TRP A 106 7.51 12.00 3.51
C TRP A 106 6.60 11.95 2.28
N VAL A 107 5.67 12.92 2.16
CA VAL A 107 4.78 13.00 0.98
C VAL A 107 5.60 13.22 -0.29
N ARG A 108 6.65 14.06 -0.25
CA ARG A 108 7.56 14.28 -1.36
C ARG A 108 8.22 12.98 -1.82
N GLN A 109 8.70 12.16 -0.89
CA GLN A 109 9.32 10.88 -1.21
C GLN A 109 8.29 9.85 -1.73
N ALA A 110 7.09 9.80 -1.14
CA ALA A 110 6.00 8.96 -1.64
C ALA A 110 5.61 9.30 -3.10
N LEU A 111 5.56 10.59 -3.43
CA LEU A 111 5.29 11.05 -4.80
C LEU A 111 6.44 10.78 -5.78
N LYS A 112 7.70 10.76 -5.30
CA LYS A 112 8.86 10.32 -6.10
C LYS A 112 8.80 8.81 -6.34
N LEU A 113 8.50 8.02 -5.31
CA LEU A 113 8.34 6.58 -5.41
C LEU A 113 7.25 6.22 -6.44
N ASN A 114 6.08 6.88 -6.38
CA ASN A 114 5.02 6.71 -7.37
C ASN A 114 5.51 6.87 -8.82
N ARG A 115 6.35 7.86 -9.10
CA ARG A 115 6.92 8.03 -10.46
C ARG A 115 7.92 6.96 -10.84
N ALA A 116 8.68 6.46 -9.85
CA ALA A 116 9.67 5.41 -10.10
C ALA A 116 8.98 4.10 -10.45
N ILE A 117 8.02 3.66 -9.64
CA ILE A 117 7.29 2.40 -9.82
C ILE A 117 6.27 2.40 -10.98
N LEU A 118 5.86 3.52 -11.51
CA LEU A 118 5.01 3.58 -12.71
C LEU A 118 5.84 3.86 -13.97
N ASN A 119 7.06 3.36 -13.99
CA ASN A 119 7.91 3.39 -15.18
C ASN A 119 7.72 2.07 -15.97
N PRO A 120 7.24 2.12 -17.24
CA PRO A 120 7.00 0.91 -18.02
C PRO A 120 8.22 -0.02 -18.14
N SER A 121 9.41 0.56 -18.31
CA SER A 121 10.64 -0.26 -18.40
C SER A 121 10.99 -0.94 -17.07
N ALA A 122 10.71 -0.30 -15.93
CA ALA A 122 10.94 -0.91 -14.62
C ALA A 122 9.89 -2.01 -14.34
N CYS A 123 8.61 -1.76 -14.66
CA CYS A 123 7.56 -2.77 -14.52
C CYS A 123 7.80 -4.01 -15.40
N ALA A 124 8.44 -3.85 -16.56
CA ALA A 124 8.77 -4.97 -17.45
C ALA A 124 9.86 -5.90 -16.88
N GLU A 125 10.62 -5.45 -15.88
CA GLU A 125 11.61 -6.28 -15.18
C GLU A 125 10.98 -7.16 -14.08
N VAL A 126 9.68 -7.03 -13.78
CA VAL A 126 9.03 -7.81 -12.72
C VAL A 126 8.76 -9.23 -13.20
N GLU A 127 9.59 -10.18 -12.75
CA GLU A 127 9.44 -11.61 -13.03
C GLU A 127 8.65 -12.34 -11.94
N THR A 128 8.74 -11.85 -10.69
CA THR A 128 8.01 -12.42 -9.54
C THR A 128 6.50 -12.31 -9.76
N PRO A 129 5.71 -13.41 -9.67
CA PRO A 129 4.26 -13.36 -9.69
C PRO A 129 3.70 -12.47 -8.58
N VAL A 130 2.77 -11.57 -8.92
CA VAL A 130 2.20 -10.57 -8.01
C VAL A 130 0.71 -10.79 -7.82
N LEU A 131 0.26 -10.89 -6.56
CA LEU A 131 -1.13 -10.81 -6.18
C LEU A 131 -1.39 -9.51 -5.42
N LEU A 132 -2.11 -8.58 -6.04
CA LEU A 132 -2.46 -7.30 -5.44
C LEU A 132 -3.88 -7.34 -4.88
N PHE A 133 -4.04 -7.02 -3.60
CA PHE A 133 -5.35 -6.81 -2.98
C PHE A 133 -5.68 -5.34 -2.95
N GLN A 134 -6.85 -5.00 -3.51
CA GLN A 134 -7.33 -3.63 -3.61
C GLN A 134 -8.55 -3.40 -2.72
N SER A 135 -8.48 -2.38 -1.89
CA SER A 135 -9.55 -1.93 -1.02
C SER A 135 -10.47 -0.95 -1.75
N GLY A 136 -11.79 -1.19 -1.70
CA GLY A 136 -12.75 -0.36 -2.42
C GLY A 136 -13.07 0.97 -1.73
N ARG A 137 -12.95 1.02 -0.39
CA ARG A 137 -13.20 2.23 0.42
C ARG A 137 -11.92 2.81 1.00
N ASP A 138 -10.82 2.71 0.25
CA ASP A 138 -9.53 3.25 0.66
C ASP A 138 -9.53 4.77 0.58
N ILE A 139 -9.08 5.42 1.66
CA ILE A 139 -8.93 6.88 1.75
C ILE A 139 -7.46 7.31 1.79
N TRP A 140 -6.52 6.37 1.89
CA TRP A 140 -5.09 6.62 2.06
C TRP A 140 -4.29 6.47 0.76
N VAL A 141 -4.71 5.52 -0.08
CA VAL A 141 -4.03 5.22 -1.35
C VAL A 141 -5.01 5.19 -2.52
N LEU A 142 -4.50 5.44 -3.72
CA LEU A 142 -5.32 5.53 -4.93
C LEU A 142 -5.37 4.20 -5.67
N ASN A 143 -6.57 3.68 -5.95
CA ASN A 143 -6.80 2.44 -6.68
C ASN A 143 -6.38 2.51 -8.16
N LYS A 144 -6.57 3.66 -8.83
CA LYS A 144 -6.22 3.82 -10.25
C LYS A 144 -4.73 3.60 -10.53
N PRO A 145 -3.78 4.12 -9.74
CA PRO A 145 -2.36 3.77 -9.88
C PRO A 145 -2.04 2.29 -9.63
N GLN A 146 -2.76 1.61 -8.73
CA GLN A 146 -2.61 0.17 -8.52
C GLN A 146 -2.99 -0.62 -9.78
N ASN A 147 -4.12 -0.28 -10.41
CA ASN A 147 -4.55 -0.89 -11.68
C ASN A 147 -3.51 -0.64 -12.77
N HIS A 148 -2.96 0.57 -12.84
CA HIS A 148 -1.94 0.92 -13.83
C HIS A 148 -0.64 0.13 -13.62
N PHE A 149 -0.18 -0.01 -12.39
CA PHE A 149 0.99 -0.84 -12.06
C PHE A 149 0.82 -2.28 -12.53
N VAL A 150 -0.30 -2.92 -12.18
CA VAL A 150 -0.58 -4.30 -12.62
C VAL A 150 -0.65 -4.42 -14.14
N GLN A 151 -1.24 -3.42 -14.82
CA GLN A 151 -1.29 -3.40 -16.28
C GLN A 151 0.12 -3.29 -16.88
N LEU A 152 0.97 -2.40 -16.35
CA LEU A 152 2.35 -2.25 -16.84
C LEU A 152 3.19 -3.52 -16.65
N VAL A 153 3.03 -4.22 -15.52
CA VAL A 153 3.69 -5.50 -15.29
C VAL A 153 3.24 -6.53 -16.33
N ARG A 154 1.94 -6.64 -16.58
CA ARG A 154 1.39 -7.55 -17.60
C ARG A 154 1.83 -7.21 -19.02
N ASP A 155 1.87 -5.92 -19.36
CA ASP A 155 2.33 -5.44 -20.67
C ASP A 155 3.82 -5.77 -20.89
N GLY A 156 4.60 -5.83 -19.79
CA GLY A 156 5.99 -6.29 -19.78
C GLY A 156 6.17 -7.81 -19.85
N GLY A 157 5.07 -8.59 -19.81
CA GLY A 157 5.10 -10.06 -19.84
C GLY A 157 5.08 -10.71 -18.45
N GLY A 158 5.08 -9.94 -17.36
CA GLY A 158 5.02 -10.44 -15.99
C GLY A 158 3.61 -10.91 -15.59
N GLU A 159 3.54 -11.75 -14.55
CA GLU A 159 2.29 -12.22 -13.97
C GLU A 159 1.86 -11.32 -12.81
N ALA A 160 0.74 -10.62 -12.96
CA ALA A 160 0.18 -9.79 -11.90
C ALA A 160 -1.35 -9.83 -11.90
N ASN A 161 -1.96 -10.04 -10.73
CA ASN A 161 -3.40 -10.15 -10.57
C ASN A 161 -3.92 -9.22 -9.49
N ILE A 162 -5.17 -8.73 -9.65
CA ILE A 162 -5.87 -7.91 -8.65
C ILE A 162 -7.05 -8.67 -8.10
N VAL A 163 -7.16 -8.70 -6.77
CA VAL A 163 -8.36 -9.10 -6.05
C VAL A 163 -8.95 -7.88 -5.37
N HIS A 164 -10.18 -7.54 -5.74
CA HIS A 164 -10.87 -6.36 -5.22
C HIS A 164 -11.82 -6.73 -4.08
N PHE A 165 -11.71 -6.00 -2.96
CA PHE A 165 -12.61 -6.06 -1.82
C PHE A 165 -13.41 -4.75 -1.74
N PRO A 166 -14.60 -4.64 -2.38
CA PRO A 166 -15.30 -3.37 -2.60
C PRO A 166 -15.69 -2.66 -1.30
N GLU A 167 -16.04 -3.42 -0.26
CA GLU A 167 -16.50 -2.87 1.01
C GLU A 167 -15.38 -2.68 2.04
N SER A 168 -14.14 -3.10 1.74
CA SER A 168 -13.05 -3.00 2.69
C SER A 168 -12.46 -1.60 2.79
N ARG A 169 -11.98 -1.27 3.98
CA ARG A 169 -11.12 -0.13 4.25
C ARG A 169 -9.65 -0.49 3.95
N HIS A 170 -8.75 0.45 4.15
CA HIS A 170 -7.33 0.32 3.85
C HIS A 170 -6.71 -0.95 4.44
N GLU A 171 -6.97 -1.23 5.72
CA GLU A 171 -6.54 -2.42 6.43
C GLU A 171 -7.53 -3.57 6.21
N ILE A 172 -7.42 -4.28 5.06
CA ILE A 172 -8.30 -5.42 4.73
C ILE A 172 -8.25 -6.49 5.84
N PHE A 173 -7.11 -6.66 6.49
CA PHE A 173 -6.93 -7.58 7.61
C PHE A 173 -7.67 -7.16 8.90
N SER A 174 -8.07 -5.90 9.02
CA SER A 174 -8.91 -5.39 10.12
C SER A 174 -10.41 -5.60 9.88
N MET A 175 -10.82 -5.99 8.68
CA MET A 175 -12.23 -6.19 8.35
C MET A 175 -12.86 -7.39 9.11
N PRO A 176 -14.19 -7.48 9.23
CA PRO A 176 -14.88 -8.62 9.82
C PRO A 176 -14.49 -9.95 9.17
N ASN A 177 -14.74 -11.05 9.86
CA ASN A 177 -14.36 -12.40 9.40
C ASN A 177 -14.93 -12.76 8.02
N SER A 178 -16.06 -12.22 7.63
CA SER A 178 -16.64 -12.38 6.29
C SER A 178 -15.75 -11.86 5.16
N THR A 179 -14.91 -10.86 5.44
CA THR A 179 -13.91 -10.32 4.50
C THR A 179 -12.51 -10.87 4.79
N TYR A 180 -12.14 -10.91 6.07
CA TYR A 180 -10.80 -11.34 6.49
C TYR A 180 -10.49 -12.79 6.11
N LYS A 181 -11.43 -13.74 6.30
CA LYS A 181 -11.19 -15.15 5.99
C LYS A 181 -10.92 -15.37 4.49
N PRO A 182 -11.79 -14.92 3.57
CA PRO A 182 -11.51 -15.03 2.12
C PRO A 182 -10.21 -14.32 1.70
N TYR A 183 -9.87 -13.20 2.34
CA TYR A 183 -8.62 -12.50 2.09
C TYR A 183 -7.41 -13.38 2.46
N LEU A 184 -7.42 -13.97 3.66
CA LEU A 184 -6.34 -14.85 4.12
C LEU A 184 -6.25 -16.13 3.28
N GLU A 185 -7.37 -16.76 2.96
CA GLU A 185 -7.43 -17.97 2.11
C GLU A 185 -6.81 -17.73 0.73
N LYS A 186 -7.07 -16.54 0.13
CA LYS A 186 -6.47 -16.18 -1.16
C LYS A 186 -4.95 -15.96 -1.05
N ILE A 187 -4.46 -15.39 0.05
CA ILE A 187 -3.02 -15.22 0.29
C ILE A 187 -2.35 -16.59 0.39
N LEU A 188 -2.89 -17.46 1.25
CA LEU A 188 -2.32 -18.79 1.48
C LEU A 188 -2.38 -19.64 0.21
N GLY A 189 -3.53 -19.67 -0.48
CA GLY A 189 -3.68 -20.38 -1.75
C GLY A 189 -2.73 -19.89 -2.83
N PHE A 190 -2.48 -18.58 -2.91
CA PHE A 190 -1.51 -18.02 -3.85
C PHE A 190 -0.08 -18.47 -3.54
N TYR A 191 0.30 -18.49 -2.25
CA TYR A 191 1.65 -18.94 -1.87
C TYR A 191 1.83 -20.45 -2.03
N ASP A 192 0.79 -21.24 -1.81
CA ASP A 192 0.83 -22.70 -1.88
C ASP A 192 0.69 -23.26 -3.30
N ASP A 193 0.29 -22.43 -4.30
CA ASP A 193 0.08 -22.88 -5.68
C ASP A 193 1.42 -23.29 -6.34
N PRO A 194 1.62 -24.59 -6.65
CA PRO A 194 2.88 -25.05 -7.22
C PRO A 194 3.08 -24.66 -8.69
N MET A 195 1.99 -24.34 -9.42
CA MET A 195 2.04 -24.02 -10.86
C MET A 195 2.77 -22.69 -11.14
N ILE A 196 2.74 -21.75 -10.20
CA ILE A 196 3.39 -20.46 -10.34
C ILE A 196 4.91 -20.57 -10.07
N ALA A 197 5.31 -21.53 -9.22
CA ALA A 197 6.73 -21.75 -8.87
C ALA A 197 7.52 -22.47 -9.98
N SER A 198 6.85 -23.20 -10.88
CA SER A 198 7.51 -24.02 -11.93
C SER A 198 7.84 -23.26 -13.22
N ALA A 199 7.38 -22.04 -13.38
CA ALA A 199 7.67 -21.21 -14.57
C ALA A 199 9.03 -20.49 -14.52
N ALA A 200 9.75 -20.60 -13.39
CA ALA A 200 11.00 -19.87 -13.12
C ALA A 200 12.29 -20.74 -13.25
N TYR A 201 12.21 -21.92 -13.93
CA TYR A 201 13.38 -22.76 -14.22
C TYR A 201 13.50 -23.07 -15.70
#